data_263922f45ce2c106e4b475087fa5cf01
#
_entry.id   263922f45ce2c106e4b475087fa5cf01
#
_cell.length_a   1.000
_cell.length_b   1.000
_cell.length_c   1.000
_cell.angle_alpha   90.00
_cell.angle_beta   90.00
_cell.angle_gamma   90.00
#
_symmetry.space_group_name_H-M   'P 1'
#
loop_
_entity.id
_entity.type
_entity.pdbx_description
1 polymer ?
#
loop_
_entity_poly.entity_id
_entity_poly.type
_entity_poly.pdbx_seq_one_letter_code
_entity_poly.pdbx_strand_id
1 'polypeptide(L)'
;MKMRRFERIHDVVEPVEEYRAGGYHPVHLEDTFHHRYRIVGKWAFGQFSTVWIAEDTRLERHVTLKILKANISSNSRERSILLHLSKVDSHHPGKNHVLQLLDQFEHKGPNGLHLCLVFPVMMSDGQAMTIRGKPRYPGYVREISKQILLGLNYIHDQGLIHGDLQPANILFTLNCDLSGEMITEPEFSPVNWLPGFEVDNSAPRYPISSQRPRGMLDNTAFSTLLVKIGDMGGGLNPFGDTRM
;
A
#
# COMPACT_ATOMS: atom_id res chain seq x y z
N MET A 1 -15.03 25.74 8.26
CA MET A 1 -15.66 24.42 8.45
C MET A 1 -15.90 23.82 7.07
N LYS A 2 -15.32 22.66 6.72
CA LYS A 2 -15.60 22.03 5.41
C LYS A 2 -17.03 21.51 5.41
N MET A 3 -17.80 21.88 4.39
CA MET A 3 -19.18 21.44 4.26
C MET A 3 -19.21 19.95 3.91
N ARG A 4 -20.02 19.19 4.65
CA ARG A 4 -20.17 17.75 4.45
C ARG A 4 -21.05 17.50 3.22
N ARG A 5 -20.61 16.60 2.32
CA ARG A 5 -21.31 16.28 1.06
C ARG A 5 -22.06 14.94 1.12
N PHE A 6 -21.62 14.02 1.99
CA PHE A 6 -22.13 12.65 2.03
C PHE A 6 -22.81 12.30 3.35
N GLU A 7 -23.71 11.36 3.35
CA GLU A 7 -24.22 10.70 4.55
C GLU A 7 -23.07 10.01 5.31
N ARG A 8 -23.27 9.75 6.60
CA ARG A 8 -22.26 9.04 7.38
C ARG A 8 -22.20 7.58 6.97
N ILE A 9 -21.01 7.13 6.64
CA ILE A 9 -20.69 5.72 6.48
C ILE A 9 -20.07 5.27 7.80
N HIS A 10 -20.62 4.20 8.38
CA HIS A 10 -20.17 3.66 9.66
C HIS A 10 -19.12 2.56 9.50
N ASP A 11 -18.87 2.11 8.28
CA ASP A 11 -17.89 1.07 7.97
C ASP A 11 -16.46 1.61 8.05
N VAL A 12 -15.52 0.69 8.25
CA VAL A 12 -14.09 1.00 8.26
C VAL A 12 -13.59 1.19 6.84
N VAL A 13 -13.81 2.39 6.32
CA VAL A 13 -13.39 2.82 4.99
C VAL A 13 -12.62 4.14 5.10
N GLU A 14 -11.96 4.54 4.01
CA GLU A 14 -11.33 5.85 3.93
C GLU A 14 -12.35 6.99 4.04
N PRO A 15 -11.93 8.17 4.52
CA PRO A 15 -12.83 9.32 4.64
C PRO A 15 -13.42 9.71 3.28
N VAL A 16 -14.73 9.50 3.08
CA VAL A 16 -15.44 9.74 1.81
C VAL A 16 -15.34 11.19 1.37
N GLU A 17 -15.30 12.14 2.31
CA GLU A 17 -15.13 13.58 2.02
C GLU A 17 -13.78 13.94 1.38
N GLU A 18 -12.81 13.03 1.41
CA GLU A 18 -11.52 13.20 0.73
C GLU A 18 -11.55 12.77 -0.74
N TYR A 19 -12.68 12.26 -1.25
CA TYR A 19 -12.95 12.07 -2.67
C TYR A 19 -13.37 13.40 -3.31
N ARG A 20 -12.41 14.21 -3.64
CA ARG A 20 -12.54 15.58 -4.17
C ARG A 20 -11.32 15.96 -4.98
N ALA A 21 -11.36 17.07 -5.69
CA ALA A 21 -10.19 17.60 -6.39
C ALA A 21 -8.94 17.60 -5.49
N GLY A 22 -7.85 17.01 -5.94
CA GLY A 22 -6.62 16.81 -5.19
C GLY A 22 -6.62 15.63 -4.21
N GLY A 23 -7.78 15.02 -3.93
CA GLY A 23 -7.95 13.91 -2.97
C GLY A 23 -7.76 12.53 -3.58
N TYR A 24 -8.46 11.52 -3.03
CA TYR A 24 -8.42 10.14 -3.51
C TYR A 24 -9.01 10.00 -4.91
N HIS A 25 -8.53 9.03 -5.65
CA HIS A 25 -9.14 8.55 -6.89
C HIS A 25 -10.28 7.58 -6.58
N PRO A 26 -11.49 7.77 -7.15
CA PRO A 26 -12.56 6.79 -7.04
C PRO A 26 -12.20 5.53 -7.84
N VAL A 27 -12.29 4.37 -7.21
CA VAL A 27 -11.96 3.07 -7.81
C VAL A 27 -13.09 2.09 -7.56
N HIS A 28 -13.41 1.29 -8.56
CA HIS A 28 -14.40 0.21 -8.49
C HIS A 28 -13.74 -1.13 -8.85
N LEU A 29 -14.40 -2.22 -8.49
CA LEU A 29 -14.00 -3.53 -8.97
C LEU A 29 -14.10 -3.57 -10.51
N GLU A 30 -13.24 -4.37 -11.12
CA GLU A 30 -13.09 -4.52 -12.56
C GLU A 30 -12.52 -3.28 -13.30
N ASP A 31 -12.30 -2.14 -12.61
CA ASP A 31 -11.57 -1.02 -13.21
C ASP A 31 -10.18 -1.49 -13.67
N THR A 32 -9.78 -1.09 -14.87
CA THR A 32 -8.49 -1.46 -15.43
C THR A 32 -7.59 -0.24 -15.55
N PHE A 33 -6.47 -0.27 -14.86
CA PHE A 33 -5.44 0.77 -14.87
C PHE A 33 -4.32 0.41 -15.85
N HIS A 34 -3.86 1.42 -16.58
CA HIS A 34 -2.74 1.29 -17.53
C HIS A 34 -2.93 0.14 -18.56
N HIS A 35 -4.19 -0.20 -18.91
CA HIS A 35 -4.53 -1.33 -19.79
C HIS A 35 -3.90 -2.67 -19.37
N ARG A 36 -3.65 -2.85 -18.08
CA ARG A 36 -2.91 -4.00 -17.55
C ARG A 36 -3.37 -4.48 -16.18
N TYR A 37 -3.69 -3.57 -15.27
CA TYR A 37 -3.97 -3.89 -13.87
C TYR A 37 -5.47 -3.83 -13.61
N ARG A 38 -6.12 -4.99 -13.55
CA ARG A 38 -7.56 -5.13 -13.28
C ARG A 38 -7.79 -5.23 -11.77
N ILE A 39 -8.60 -4.33 -11.22
CA ILE A 39 -8.90 -4.30 -9.78
C ILE A 39 -9.81 -5.46 -9.39
N VAL A 40 -9.38 -6.26 -8.42
CA VAL A 40 -10.13 -7.41 -7.90
C VAL A 40 -10.52 -7.27 -6.43
N GLY A 41 -9.94 -6.31 -5.70
CA GLY A 41 -10.30 -6.07 -4.31
C GLY A 41 -9.59 -4.86 -3.72
N LYS A 42 -10.07 -4.42 -2.56
CA LYS A 42 -9.41 -3.36 -1.81
C LYS A 42 -8.55 -3.95 -0.70
N TRP A 43 -7.27 -3.60 -0.69
CA TRP A 43 -6.34 -4.17 0.28
C TRP A 43 -6.23 -3.33 1.56
N ALA A 44 -6.02 -2.03 1.40
CA ALA A 44 -5.86 -1.11 2.53
C ALA A 44 -6.14 0.33 2.09
N PHE A 45 -6.16 1.23 3.05
CA PHE A 45 -6.11 2.68 2.81
C PHE A 45 -5.27 3.36 3.89
N GLY A 46 -4.78 4.55 3.58
CA GLY A 46 -4.05 5.42 4.49
C GLY A 46 -4.38 6.89 4.23
N GLN A 47 -3.79 7.78 5.00
CA GLN A 47 -4.03 9.21 4.88
C GLN A 47 -3.78 9.76 3.48
N PHE A 48 -2.82 9.19 2.74
CA PHE A 48 -2.30 9.72 1.48
C PHE A 48 -2.58 8.85 0.26
N SER A 49 -3.10 7.64 0.44
CA SER A 49 -3.32 6.68 -0.64
C SER A 49 -4.38 5.66 -0.32
N THR A 50 -4.89 5.03 -1.37
CA THR A 50 -5.62 3.76 -1.30
C THR A 50 -4.77 2.65 -1.91
N VAL A 51 -4.89 1.42 -1.39
CA VAL A 51 -4.15 0.26 -1.88
C VAL A 51 -5.14 -0.82 -2.30
N TRP A 52 -4.96 -1.30 -3.51
CA TRP A 52 -5.87 -2.24 -4.17
C TRP A 52 -5.13 -3.51 -4.55
N ILE A 53 -5.81 -4.65 -4.50
CA ILE A 53 -5.37 -5.87 -5.18
C ILE A 53 -5.76 -5.75 -6.63
N ALA A 54 -4.82 -6.00 -7.51
CA ALA A 54 -5.04 -6.04 -8.94
C ALA A 54 -4.44 -7.31 -9.55
N GLU A 55 -5.09 -7.80 -10.59
CA GLU A 55 -4.52 -8.80 -11.47
C GLU A 55 -3.67 -8.10 -12.54
N ASP A 56 -2.40 -8.46 -12.61
CA ASP A 56 -1.53 -8.11 -13.71
C ASP A 56 -1.84 -9.03 -14.89
N THR A 57 -2.67 -8.58 -15.81
CA THR A 57 -3.16 -9.38 -16.94
C THR A 57 -2.07 -9.79 -17.95
N ARG A 58 -0.86 -9.18 -17.88
CA ARG A 58 0.26 -9.55 -18.74
C ARG A 58 1.13 -10.65 -18.15
N LEU A 59 1.25 -10.69 -16.81
CA LEU A 59 2.10 -11.64 -16.12
C LEU A 59 1.29 -12.68 -15.33
N GLU A 60 -0.05 -12.64 -15.44
CA GLU A 60 -0.99 -13.57 -14.80
C GLU A 60 -0.71 -13.76 -13.31
N ARG A 61 -0.51 -12.65 -12.61
CA ARG A 61 -0.20 -12.65 -11.18
C ARG A 61 -0.95 -11.54 -10.45
N HIS A 62 -1.13 -11.70 -9.14
CA HIS A 62 -1.65 -10.63 -8.30
C HIS A 62 -0.53 -9.65 -7.89
N VAL A 63 -0.89 -8.38 -7.84
CA VAL A 63 -0.05 -7.27 -7.38
C VAL A 63 -0.86 -6.35 -6.49
N THR A 64 -0.20 -5.49 -5.72
CA THR A 64 -0.88 -4.35 -5.07
C THR A 64 -0.62 -3.08 -5.85
N LEU A 65 -1.69 -2.31 -6.05
CA LEU A 65 -1.68 -1.00 -6.69
C LEU A 65 -1.93 0.06 -5.63
N LYS A 66 -0.91 0.82 -5.26
CA LYS A 66 -1.00 1.98 -4.36
C LYS A 66 -1.28 3.22 -5.19
N ILE A 67 -2.46 3.81 -5.01
CA ILE A 67 -2.90 5.00 -5.74
C ILE A 67 -2.82 6.20 -4.80
N LEU A 68 -1.93 7.13 -5.08
CA LEU A 68 -1.72 8.32 -4.25
C LEU A 68 -2.82 9.36 -4.52
N LYS A 69 -3.15 10.16 -3.51
CA LYS A 69 -3.97 11.38 -3.70
C LYS A 69 -3.32 12.29 -4.75
N ALA A 70 -4.14 12.95 -5.55
CA ALA A 70 -3.63 13.77 -6.65
C ALA A 70 -2.71 14.91 -6.18
N ASN A 71 -3.01 15.55 -5.04
CA ASN A 71 -2.19 16.65 -4.50
C ASN A 71 -0.81 16.22 -4.00
N ILE A 72 -0.56 14.92 -3.84
CA ILE A 72 0.72 14.37 -3.37
C ILE A 72 1.51 13.73 -4.51
N SER A 73 0.82 13.37 -5.59
CA SER A 73 1.37 12.59 -6.71
C SER A 73 2.53 13.28 -7.41
N SER A 74 2.46 14.60 -7.62
CA SER A 74 3.47 15.36 -8.38
C SER A 74 4.84 15.44 -7.70
N ASN A 75 4.87 15.41 -6.36
CA ASN A 75 6.09 15.59 -5.55
C ASN A 75 6.37 14.37 -4.65
N SER A 76 6.07 13.18 -5.14
CA SER A 76 6.25 11.95 -4.36
C SER A 76 7.72 11.60 -4.17
N ARG A 77 8.24 11.84 -2.96
CA ARG A 77 9.57 11.36 -2.54
C ARG A 77 9.65 9.84 -2.57
N GLU A 78 8.57 9.16 -2.21
CA GLU A 78 8.48 7.70 -2.26
C GLU A 78 8.84 7.17 -3.66
N ARG A 79 8.28 7.80 -4.73
CA ARG A 79 8.60 7.45 -6.11
C ARG A 79 10.10 7.55 -6.39
N SER A 80 10.72 8.68 -6.04
CA SER A 80 12.14 8.94 -6.29
C SER A 80 13.02 7.92 -5.59
N ILE A 81 12.76 7.64 -4.30
CA ILE A 81 13.51 6.67 -3.50
C ILE A 81 13.34 5.25 -4.08
N LEU A 82 12.12 4.83 -4.39
CA LEU A 82 11.85 3.50 -4.93
C LEU A 82 12.52 3.30 -6.30
N LEU A 83 12.49 4.31 -7.17
CA LEU A 83 13.18 4.29 -8.46
C LEU A 83 14.71 4.25 -8.30
N HIS A 84 15.26 4.94 -7.31
CA HIS A 84 16.68 4.83 -6.98
C HIS A 84 17.02 3.41 -6.55
N LEU A 85 16.32 2.86 -5.56
CA LEU A 85 16.54 1.51 -5.06
C LEU A 85 16.35 0.41 -6.13
N SER A 86 15.45 0.62 -7.10
CA SER A 86 15.22 -0.33 -8.19
C SER A 86 16.38 -0.41 -9.19
N LYS A 87 17.13 0.70 -9.37
CA LYS A 87 18.26 0.79 -10.31
C LYS A 87 19.56 0.25 -9.72
N VAL A 88 19.63 0.12 -8.41
CA VAL A 88 20.86 -0.35 -7.75
C VAL A 88 21.01 -1.84 -7.99
N ASP A 89 22.04 -2.20 -8.76
CA ASP A 89 22.49 -3.59 -8.87
C ASP A 89 23.34 -3.92 -7.64
N SER A 90 22.74 -4.56 -6.67
CA SER A 90 23.35 -4.87 -5.40
C SER A 90 23.09 -6.32 -5.00
N HIS A 91 24.16 -7.02 -4.66
CA HIS A 91 24.11 -8.35 -4.03
C HIS A 91 23.90 -8.27 -2.51
N HIS A 92 23.58 -7.08 -1.97
CA HIS A 92 23.38 -6.89 -0.54
C HIS A 92 22.18 -7.73 -0.04
N PRO A 93 22.35 -8.56 0.99
CA PRO A 93 21.29 -9.47 1.46
C PRO A 93 20.04 -8.74 1.96
N GLY A 94 20.18 -7.51 2.44
CA GLY A 94 19.09 -6.65 2.89
C GLY A 94 18.18 -6.15 1.78
N LYS A 95 18.58 -6.22 0.51
CA LYS A 95 17.74 -5.82 -0.63
C LYS A 95 16.41 -6.60 -0.67
N ASN A 96 16.44 -7.88 -0.28
CA ASN A 96 15.25 -8.72 -0.22
C ASN A 96 14.28 -8.32 0.91
N HIS A 97 14.77 -7.55 1.89
CA HIS A 97 14.01 -7.06 3.05
C HIS A 97 13.53 -5.61 2.90
N VAL A 98 13.53 -5.10 1.68
CA VAL A 98 12.91 -3.81 1.31
C VAL A 98 11.86 -4.08 0.24
N LEU A 99 10.70 -3.43 0.36
CA LEU A 99 9.63 -3.55 -0.63
C LEU A 99 10.08 -2.97 -1.96
N GLN A 100 10.07 -3.78 -3.00
CA GLN A 100 10.54 -3.40 -4.32
C GLN A 100 9.41 -2.88 -5.19
N LEU A 101 9.65 -1.80 -5.90
CA LEU A 101 8.75 -1.29 -6.93
C LEU A 101 8.79 -2.21 -8.15
N LEU A 102 7.62 -2.71 -8.57
CA LEU A 102 7.49 -3.54 -9.76
C LEU A 102 7.22 -2.71 -11.02
N ASP A 103 6.39 -1.67 -10.88
CA ASP A 103 6.01 -0.76 -11.96
C ASP A 103 5.48 0.56 -11.37
N GLN A 104 5.38 1.60 -12.19
CA GLN A 104 4.77 2.86 -11.81
C GLN A 104 4.24 3.59 -13.04
N PHE A 105 3.12 4.29 -12.89
CA PHE A 105 2.51 5.10 -13.94
C PHE A 105 1.64 6.21 -13.35
N GLU A 106 1.27 7.16 -14.19
CA GLU A 106 0.32 8.21 -13.83
C GLU A 106 -1.06 7.89 -14.42
N HIS A 107 -2.10 8.13 -13.64
CA HIS A 107 -3.49 7.95 -14.02
C HIS A 107 -4.27 9.24 -13.85
N LYS A 108 -4.92 9.70 -14.94
CA LYS A 108 -5.77 10.90 -14.91
C LYS A 108 -7.20 10.49 -14.53
N GLY A 109 -7.65 10.96 -13.38
CA GLY A 109 -9.01 10.73 -12.89
C GLY A 109 -9.79 12.03 -12.66
N PRO A 110 -11.03 11.94 -12.16
CA PRO A 110 -11.87 13.12 -11.92
C PRO A 110 -11.28 14.05 -10.87
N ASN A 111 -10.53 13.52 -9.90
CA ASN A 111 -9.93 14.29 -8.81
C ASN A 111 -8.52 14.81 -9.11
N GLY A 112 -7.97 14.52 -10.28
CA GLY A 112 -6.68 15.00 -10.74
C GLY A 112 -5.80 13.91 -11.34
N LEU A 113 -4.48 14.16 -11.35
CA LEU A 113 -3.46 13.22 -11.79
C LEU A 113 -2.93 12.44 -10.59
N HIS A 114 -3.05 11.12 -10.63
CA HIS A 114 -2.68 10.22 -9.56
C HIS A 114 -1.45 9.40 -9.92
N LEU A 115 -0.45 9.39 -9.05
CA LEU A 115 0.65 8.45 -9.16
C LEU A 115 0.21 7.09 -8.65
N CYS A 116 0.42 6.07 -9.46
CA CYS A 116 0.15 4.68 -9.17
C CYS A 116 1.47 3.93 -9.04
N LEU A 117 1.68 3.26 -7.90
CA LEU A 117 2.85 2.46 -7.61
C LEU A 117 2.43 0.99 -7.48
N VAL A 118 3.12 0.10 -8.20
CA VAL A 118 2.81 -1.33 -8.23
C VAL A 118 3.83 -2.10 -7.41
N PHE A 119 3.35 -2.92 -6.47
CA PHE A 119 4.17 -3.71 -5.57
C PHE A 119 3.75 -5.19 -5.54
N PRO A 120 4.61 -6.10 -5.08
CA PRO A 120 4.19 -7.45 -4.72
C PRO A 120 3.14 -7.40 -3.61
N VAL A 121 2.29 -8.41 -3.55
CA VAL A 121 1.29 -8.49 -2.51
C VAL A 121 1.94 -8.86 -1.18
N MET A 122 1.66 -8.04 -0.16
CA MET A 122 2.08 -8.28 1.22
C MET A 122 0.85 -8.64 2.05
N MET A 123 0.91 -9.78 2.75
CA MET A 123 -0.26 -10.39 3.40
C MET A 123 -0.67 -9.72 4.70
N SER A 124 0.29 -9.14 5.44
CA SER A 124 0.06 -8.54 6.75
C SER A 124 1.11 -7.47 7.05
N ASP A 125 1.00 -6.84 8.20
CA ASP A 125 2.00 -5.93 8.76
C ASP A 125 2.22 -6.14 10.26
N GLY A 126 3.24 -5.48 10.81
CA GLY A 126 3.58 -5.56 12.22
C GLY A 126 2.47 -5.03 13.13
N GLN A 127 1.68 -4.06 12.70
CA GLN A 127 0.56 -3.54 13.49
C GLN A 127 -0.53 -4.60 13.64
N ALA A 128 -0.89 -5.29 12.56
CA ALA A 128 -1.87 -6.38 12.62
C ALA A 128 -1.42 -7.52 13.54
N MET A 129 -0.10 -7.75 13.65
CA MET A 129 0.47 -8.76 14.54
C MET A 129 0.46 -8.37 16.03
N THR A 130 0.41 -7.07 16.33
CA THR A 130 0.40 -6.57 17.73
C THR A 130 -1.00 -6.46 18.33
N ILE A 131 -2.05 -6.38 17.51
CA ILE A 131 -3.44 -6.14 17.95
C ILE A 131 -3.97 -7.19 18.94
N ARG A 132 -3.47 -8.43 18.90
CA ARG A 132 -3.97 -9.51 19.77
C ARG A 132 -3.34 -9.57 21.16
N GLY A 133 -2.37 -8.72 21.50
CA GLY A 133 -1.76 -8.61 22.82
C GLY A 133 -1.06 -9.87 23.33
N LYS A 134 -0.93 -10.92 22.51
CA LYS A 134 -0.25 -12.15 22.89
C LYS A 134 1.25 -12.03 22.65
N PRO A 135 2.10 -12.35 23.64
CA PRO A 135 3.54 -12.41 23.42
C PRO A 135 3.87 -13.38 22.29
N ARG A 136 4.73 -12.97 21.38
CA ARG A 136 5.25 -13.87 20.34
C ARG A 136 6.43 -14.67 20.87
N TYR A 137 6.60 -15.86 20.32
CA TYR A 137 7.74 -16.70 20.65
C TYR A 137 9.07 -15.96 20.37
N PRO A 138 10.06 -15.95 21.31
CA PRO A 138 11.27 -15.16 21.17
C PRO A 138 12.06 -15.41 19.87
N GLY A 139 12.10 -16.65 19.39
CA GLY A 139 12.74 -17.00 18.12
C GLY A 139 12.09 -16.31 16.92
N TYR A 140 10.78 -16.14 16.94
CA TYR A 140 10.02 -15.43 15.91
C TYR A 140 10.37 -13.94 15.88
N VAL A 141 10.38 -13.30 17.04
CA VAL A 141 10.76 -11.88 17.16
C VAL A 141 12.20 -11.67 16.71
N ARG A 142 13.11 -12.58 17.07
CA ARG A 142 14.51 -12.53 16.65
C ARG A 142 14.65 -12.58 15.12
N GLU A 143 13.94 -13.48 14.45
CA GLU A 143 14.01 -13.61 12.99
C GLU A 143 13.45 -12.38 12.28
N ILE A 144 12.32 -11.85 12.73
CA ILE A 144 11.74 -10.60 12.22
C ILE A 144 12.75 -9.45 12.40
N SER A 145 13.30 -9.30 13.61
CA SER A 145 14.26 -8.23 13.90
C SER A 145 15.52 -8.33 13.03
N LYS A 146 16.03 -9.53 12.80
CA LYS A 146 17.17 -9.76 11.91
C LYS A 146 16.87 -9.29 10.48
N GLN A 147 15.72 -9.65 9.95
CA GLN A 147 15.32 -9.27 8.59
C GLN A 147 15.11 -7.75 8.47
N ILE A 148 14.52 -7.11 9.49
CA ILE A 148 14.39 -5.65 9.55
C ILE A 148 15.78 -4.98 9.55
N LEU A 149 16.70 -5.44 10.38
CA LEU A 149 18.05 -4.89 10.46
C LEU A 149 18.83 -5.05 9.14
N LEU A 150 18.66 -6.17 8.45
CA LEU A 150 19.24 -6.36 7.11
C LEU A 150 18.66 -5.36 6.10
N GLY A 151 17.36 -5.14 6.11
CA GLY A 151 16.70 -4.16 5.24
C GLY A 151 17.14 -2.73 5.55
N LEU A 152 17.23 -2.36 6.83
CA LEU A 152 17.73 -1.05 7.25
C LEU A 152 19.19 -0.84 6.84
N ASN A 153 20.04 -1.84 7.04
CA ASN A 153 21.43 -1.76 6.61
C ASN A 153 21.54 -1.49 5.12
N TYR A 154 20.74 -2.20 4.30
CA TYR A 154 20.70 -1.92 2.85
C TYR A 154 20.25 -0.50 2.53
N ILE A 155 19.19 0.01 3.17
CA ILE A 155 18.70 1.39 2.98
C ILE A 155 19.80 2.40 3.34
N HIS A 156 20.48 2.20 4.47
CA HIS A 156 21.56 3.07 4.93
C HIS A 156 22.78 3.02 4.01
N ASP A 157 23.15 1.85 3.49
CA ASP A 157 24.23 1.72 2.50
C ASP A 157 23.96 2.49 1.20
N GLN A 158 22.66 2.70 0.87
CA GLN A 158 22.27 3.56 -0.24
C GLN A 158 22.23 5.06 0.14
N GLY A 159 22.68 5.43 1.33
CA GLY A 159 22.66 6.80 1.82
C GLY A 159 21.28 7.33 2.15
N LEU A 160 20.32 6.46 2.40
CA LEU A 160 18.93 6.81 2.70
C LEU A 160 18.60 6.55 4.17
N ILE A 161 17.66 7.31 4.71
CA ILE A 161 17.05 7.09 6.03
C ILE A 161 15.56 6.86 5.81
N HIS A 162 14.98 5.81 6.42
CA HIS A 162 13.55 5.49 6.25
C HIS A 162 12.63 6.61 6.78
N GLY A 163 12.96 7.19 7.93
CA GLY A 163 12.28 8.36 8.51
C GLY A 163 10.91 8.08 9.17
N ASP A 164 10.27 6.93 8.88
CA ASP A 164 8.98 6.55 9.47
C ASP A 164 8.91 5.03 9.73
N LEU A 165 9.91 4.49 10.44
CA LEU A 165 9.92 3.06 10.77
C LEU A 165 8.95 2.77 11.92
N GLN A 166 7.82 2.17 11.60
CA GLN A 166 6.77 1.79 12.52
C GLN A 166 6.19 0.41 12.18
N PRO A 167 5.47 -0.26 13.10
CA PRO A 167 4.94 -1.60 12.84
C PRO A 167 4.07 -1.71 11.59
N ALA A 168 3.30 -0.67 11.23
CA ALA A 168 2.47 -0.64 10.02
C ALA A 168 3.29 -0.69 8.72
N ASN A 169 4.56 -0.27 8.75
CA ASN A 169 5.49 -0.23 7.62
C ASN A 169 6.43 -1.45 7.57
N ILE A 170 6.29 -2.38 8.51
CA ILE A 170 6.94 -3.70 8.50
C ILE A 170 5.96 -4.71 7.92
N LEU A 171 6.19 -5.10 6.69
CA LEU A 171 5.29 -5.90 5.91
C LEU A 171 5.71 -7.37 5.92
N PHE A 172 4.73 -8.26 5.90
CA PHE A 172 4.96 -9.71 5.94
C PHE A 172 4.35 -10.38 4.71
N THR A 173 5.08 -11.32 4.14
CA THR A 173 4.57 -12.23 3.13
C THR A 173 5.09 -13.64 3.38
N LEU A 174 4.46 -14.60 2.75
CA LEU A 174 4.95 -15.97 2.67
C LEU A 174 5.65 -16.13 1.32
N ASN A 175 6.60 -17.04 1.27
CA ASN A 175 7.25 -17.40 0.01
C ASN A 175 6.33 -18.36 -0.79
N CYS A 176 5.09 -17.92 -1.03
CA CYS A 176 4.08 -18.61 -1.83
C CYS A 176 3.24 -17.59 -2.59
N ASP A 177 2.74 -17.97 -3.74
CA ASP A 177 1.80 -17.16 -4.50
C ASP A 177 0.47 -17.03 -3.73
N LEU A 178 -0.16 -15.86 -3.82
CA LEU A 178 -1.52 -15.67 -3.33
C LEU A 178 -2.45 -16.61 -4.10
N SER A 179 -2.99 -17.62 -3.42
CA SER A 179 -4.14 -18.33 -3.94
C SER A 179 -5.34 -17.36 -3.98
N GLY A 180 -6.15 -17.42 -5.02
CA GLY A 180 -7.36 -16.60 -5.14
C GLY A 180 -8.34 -16.73 -3.97
N GLU A 181 -8.22 -17.77 -3.15
CA GLU A 181 -8.99 -18.01 -1.92
C GLU A 181 -8.77 -16.96 -0.81
N MET A 182 -7.72 -16.12 -0.93
CA MET A 182 -7.45 -15.04 0.04
C MET A 182 -8.20 -13.75 -0.25
N ILE A 183 -8.81 -13.63 -1.43
CA ILE A 183 -9.64 -12.49 -1.80
C ILE A 183 -11.07 -12.88 -1.46
N THR A 184 -11.56 -12.38 -0.33
CA THR A 184 -12.95 -12.59 0.09
C THR A 184 -13.90 -11.77 -0.77
N GLU A 185 -15.18 -12.15 -0.83
CA GLU A 185 -16.19 -11.29 -1.43
C GLU A 185 -16.21 -9.94 -0.73
N PRO A 186 -16.13 -8.84 -1.49
CA PRO A 186 -16.04 -7.51 -0.90
C PRO A 186 -17.39 -7.08 -0.32
N GLU A 187 -17.35 -6.46 0.85
CA GLU A 187 -18.50 -5.77 1.42
C GLU A 187 -18.59 -4.35 0.84
N PHE A 188 -19.76 -3.98 0.37
CA PHE A 188 -20.04 -2.70 -0.26
C PHE A 188 -20.91 -1.83 0.63
N SER A 189 -20.57 -0.57 0.74
CA SER A 189 -21.41 0.45 1.37
C SER A 189 -21.80 1.51 0.34
N PRO A 190 -23.08 1.84 0.13
CA PRO A 190 -23.47 2.87 -0.83
C PRO A 190 -22.97 4.25 -0.37
N VAL A 191 -22.53 5.07 -1.31
CA VAL A 191 -22.23 6.49 -1.07
C VAL A 191 -23.44 7.31 -1.40
N ASN A 192 -24.12 7.83 -0.37
CA ASN A 192 -25.29 8.68 -0.52
C ASN A 192 -24.89 10.15 -0.39
N TRP A 193 -25.24 10.94 -1.40
CA TRP A 193 -25.06 12.39 -1.38
C TRP A 193 -26.13 13.06 -0.54
N LEU A 194 -25.75 14.06 0.22
CA LEU A 194 -26.70 14.88 0.96
C LEU A 194 -27.53 15.76 0.01
N PRO A 195 -28.82 16.04 0.35
CA PRO A 195 -29.65 16.95 -0.45
C PRO A 195 -28.96 18.31 -0.68
N GLY A 196 -29.09 18.81 -1.90
CA GLY A 196 -28.50 20.10 -2.29
C GLY A 196 -27.09 20.02 -2.90
N PHE A 197 -26.51 18.82 -2.97
CA PHE A 197 -25.27 18.60 -3.71
C PHE A 197 -25.56 17.94 -5.05
N GLU A 198 -24.85 18.38 -6.07
CA GLU A 198 -24.86 17.74 -7.39
C GLU A 198 -24.03 16.44 -7.33
N VAL A 199 -24.62 15.36 -7.78
CA VAL A 199 -23.94 14.06 -7.87
C VAL A 199 -22.97 14.09 -9.04
N ASP A 200 -21.70 13.93 -8.77
CA ASP A 200 -20.64 13.86 -9.76
C ASP A 200 -19.84 12.55 -9.65
N ASN A 201 -18.80 12.42 -10.45
CA ASN A 201 -17.92 11.26 -10.47
C ASN A 201 -16.68 11.42 -9.57
N SER A 202 -16.63 12.42 -8.69
CA SER A 202 -15.50 12.65 -7.77
C SER A 202 -15.38 11.58 -6.70
N ALA A 203 -16.48 10.95 -6.29
CA ALA A 203 -16.53 9.87 -5.30
C ALA A 203 -16.93 8.54 -5.95
N PRO A 204 -16.51 7.38 -5.38
CA PRO A 204 -16.96 6.09 -5.87
C PRO A 204 -18.46 5.91 -5.56
N ARG A 205 -19.14 5.12 -6.38
CA ARG A 205 -20.55 4.75 -6.14
C ARG A 205 -20.72 3.97 -4.84
N TYR A 206 -19.69 3.24 -4.45
CA TYR A 206 -19.61 2.46 -3.21
C TYR A 206 -18.15 2.38 -2.76
N PRO A 207 -17.83 2.65 -1.49
CA PRO A 207 -16.57 2.26 -0.91
C PRO A 207 -16.59 0.76 -0.59
N ILE A 208 -15.41 0.19 -0.57
CA ILE A 208 -15.18 -1.23 -0.23
C ILE A 208 -14.37 -1.27 1.06
N SER A 209 -14.78 -2.14 1.99
CA SER A 209 -14.00 -2.41 3.20
C SER A 209 -12.65 -3.04 2.87
N SER A 210 -11.62 -2.74 3.67
CA SER A 210 -10.29 -3.32 3.46
C SER A 210 -10.31 -4.83 3.73
N GLN A 211 -9.85 -5.61 2.75
CA GLN A 211 -9.87 -7.08 2.78
C GLN A 211 -8.57 -7.70 3.31
N ARG A 212 -7.60 -6.87 3.73
CA ARG A 212 -6.33 -7.38 4.22
C ARG A 212 -6.52 -8.32 5.39
N PRO A 213 -6.11 -9.60 5.27
CA PRO A 213 -6.30 -10.58 6.33
C PRO A 213 -5.55 -10.17 7.60
N ARG A 214 -6.24 -10.22 8.74
CA ARG A 214 -5.61 -10.00 10.05
C ARG A 214 -5.43 -11.35 10.74
N GLY A 215 -4.18 -11.67 11.12
CA GLY A 215 -3.88 -12.88 11.90
C GLY A 215 -3.59 -14.15 11.11
N MET A 216 -3.47 -14.10 9.79
CA MET A 216 -3.11 -15.28 8.97
C MET A 216 -1.73 -15.86 9.28
N LEU A 217 -0.85 -15.06 9.88
CA LEU A 217 0.53 -15.48 10.18
C LEU A 217 0.68 -16.15 11.54
N ASP A 218 -0.40 -16.35 12.29
CA ASP A 218 -0.35 -16.90 13.67
C ASP A 218 0.18 -18.34 13.70
N ASN A 219 0.01 -19.12 12.64
CA ASN A 219 0.43 -20.52 12.51
C ASN A 219 1.50 -20.75 11.44
N THR A 220 2.11 -19.69 10.92
CA THR A 220 3.08 -19.81 9.82
C THR A 220 4.44 -20.27 10.35
N ALA A 221 5.07 -21.20 9.64
CA ALA A 221 6.43 -21.62 9.93
C ALA A 221 7.43 -20.47 9.70
N PHE A 222 8.36 -20.28 10.63
CA PHE A 222 9.37 -19.19 10.57
C PHE A 222 10.24 -19.25 9.32
N SER A 223 10.47 -20.44 8.76
CA SER A 223 11.31 -20.65 7.59
C SER A 223 10.74 -20.08 6.29
N THR A 224 9.43 -19.80 6.26
CA THR A 224 8.74 -19.29 5.08
C THR A 224 8.38 -17.80 5.19
N LEU A 225 8.57 -17.20 6.38
CA LEU A 225 8.22 -15.80 6.61
C LEU A 225 9.27 -14.86 5.99
N LEU A 226 8.82 -14.02 5.07
CA LEU A 226 9.61 -12.94 4.51
C LEU A 226 9.11 -11.60 5.02
N VAL A 227 10.02 -10.82 5.61
CA VAL A 227 9.75 -9.48 6.13
C VAL A 227 10.33 -8.43 5.19
N LYS A 228 9.55 -7.41 4.88
CA LYS A 228 9.97 -6.28 4.04
C LYS A 228 9.63 -4.96 4.70
N ILE A 229 10.55 -4.01 4.65
CA ILE A 229 10.32 -2.61 5.01
C ILE A 229 9.60 -1.95 3.83
N GLY A 230 8.45 -1.34 4.08
CA GLY A 230 7.65 -0.63 3.10
C GLY A 230 7.43 0.83 3.49
N ASP A 231 6.71 1.57 2.64
CA ASP A 231 6.34 2.97 2.79
C ASP A 231 7.55 3.92 2.97
N MET A 232 8.28 4.12 1.88
CA MET A 232 9.44 5.03 1.82
C MET A 232 9.04 6.53 1.76
N GLY A 233 7.76 6.85 2.01
CA GLY A 233 7.24 8.23 1.91
C GLY A 233 7.83 9.20 2.93
N GLY A 234 8.24 8.71 4.11
CA GLY A 234 8.99 9.45 5.12
C GLY A 234 10.49 9.57 4.86
N GLY A 235 10.99 8.90 3.82
CA GLY A 235 12.40 8.76 3.54
C GLY A 235 13.13 10.10 3.35
N LEU A 236 14.34 10.16 3.89
CA LEU A 236 15.23 11.33 3.83
C LEU A 236 16.55 10.92 3.17
N ASN A 237 17.05 11.80 2.30
CA ASN A 237 18.45 11.78 1.89
C ASN A 237 19.23 12.82 2.74
N PRO A 238 20.00 12.41 3.74
CA PRO A 238 20.69 13.33 4.63
C PRO A 238 21.80 14.14 3.93
N PHE A 239 22.17 13.74 2.69
CA PHE A 239 23.25 14.39 1.94
C PHE A 239 22.74 15.34 0.83
N GLY A 240 21.42 15.62 0.79
CA GLY A 240 20.77 16.48 -0.21
C GLY A 240 20.59 15.83 -1.59
N ASP A 241 19.81 16.48 -2.47
CA ASP A 241 19.41 15.97 -3.79
C ASP A 241 20.54 15.80 -4.83
N THR A 242 21.79 15.98 -4.43
CA THR A 242 22.95 16.00 -5.35
C THR A 242 23.41 14.63 -5.83
N ARG A 243 22.78 13.52 -5.40
CA ARG A 243 23.16 12.14 -5.76
C ARG A 243 22.03 11.23 -6.27
N MET A 244 20.83 11.81 -6.53
CA MET A 244 19.77 11.06 -7.20
C MET A 244 19.63 11.41 -8.67
#